data_20a943a0edd8dccfd1ffa2dc3770ecf0
#
_entry.id   20a943a0edd8dccfd1ffa2dc3770ecf0
#
_cell.length_a   1.000
_cell.length_b   1.000
_cell.length_c   1.000
_cell.angle_alpha   90.00
_cell.angle_beta   90.00
_cell.angle_gamma   90.00
#
_symmetry.space_group_name_H-M   'P 1'
#
loop_
_entity.id
_entity.type
_entity.pdbx_description
1 polymer ?
#
loop_
_entity_poly.entity_id
_entity_poly.type
_entity_poly.pdbx_seq_one_letter_code
_entity_poly.pdbx_strand_id
1 'polypeptide(L)'
;MSVRLLVAGCLALRALAADPWFFIQASDPQFGLFANDRDFRQETANWEFVIANVDRLHPAFLVVTGDLTNKPQDADQIAEYKRINARLDTRVHLYSVPGNHDVGNDPTPALLAAYRKNFGPDYYSFHEGPIYGIVLNSNLMKSPANVANEAAKQEAWLKEELAKARATGAMPVVFQHIPFFLEKPDEPDQYFNIPMTTRRRVLDVLRAGGVHYVFAGHYHRNAYGRDGNLEMITTGPAGIPLGADPSGIRIVEVKDGAIVHDYYSLGRLPNAWPPPPPPPPPPPVQ
;
A
#
# COMPACT_ATOMS: atom_id res chain seq x y z
N MET A 1 46.58 57.23 -5.47
CA MET A 1 46.41 55.77 -5.66
C MET A 1 45.18 55.35 -4.87
N SER A 2 44.05 55.13 -5.52
CA SER A 2 42.79 54.71 -4.88
C SER A 2 42.59 53.22 -5.10
N VAL A 3 42.60 52.47 -4.01
CA VAL A 3 42.35 51.02 -4.02
C VAL A 3 40.85 50.81 -4.00
N ARG A 4 40.28 50.24 -5.07
CA ARG A 4 38.88 49.81 -5.14
C ARG A 4 38.82 48.38 -4.61
N LEU A 5 38.13 48.20 -3.46
CA LEU A 5 37.78 46.91 -2.91
C LEU A 5 36.59 46.33 -3.70
N LEU A 6 36.81 45.25 -4.45
CA LEU A 6 35.74 44.47 -5.07
C LEU A 6 35.21 43.50 -4.01
N VAL A 7 33.97 43.72 -3.53
CA VAL A 7 33.24 42.79 -2.72
C VAL A 7 32.56 41.82 -3.67
N ALA A 8 33.09 40.61 -3.79
CA ALA A 8 32.43 39.50 -4.49
C ALA A 8 31.33 38.92 -3.59
N GLY A 9 30.06 39.28 -3.90
CA GLY A 9 28.92 38.67 -3.26
C GLY A 9 28.71 37.23 -3.77
N CYS A 10 29.00 36.25 -2.95
CA CYS A 10 28.56 34.85 -3.19
C CYS A 10 27.04 34.78 -3.03
N LEU A 11 26.31 34.81 -4.14
CA LEU A 11 24.92 34.31 -4.16
C LEU A 11 24.96 32.77 -3.98
N ALA A 12 24.67 32.31 -2.78
CA ALA A 12 24.36 30.92 -2.56
C ALA A 12 22.98 30.65 -3.19
N LEU A 13 22.95 30.03 -4.38
CA LEU A 13 21.74 29.39 -4.90
C LEU A 13 21.35 28.32 -3.90
N ARG A 14 20.32 28.55 -3.07
CA ARG A 14 19.60 27.48 -2.42
C ARG A 14 18.88 26.74 -3.53
N ALA A 15 19.34 25.53 -3.87
CA ALA A 15 18.55 24.58 -4.62
C ALA A 15 17.26 24.38 -3.81
N LEU A 16 16.11 24.79 -4.33
CA LEU A 16 14.82 24.40 -3.80
C LEU A 16 14.80 22.88 -3.94
N ALA A 17 14.87 22.17 -2.81
CA ALA A 17 14.63 20.74 -2.81
C ALA A 17 13.23 20.55 -3.41
N ALA A 18 13.14 19.72 -4.44
CA ALA A 18 11.82 19.33 -4.97
C ALA A 18 10.99 18.75 -3.84
N ASP A 19 9.69 19.03 -3.83
CA ASP A 19 8.78 18.43 -2.87
C ASP A 19 8.93 16.90 -2.92
N PRO A 20 8.97 16.23 -1.76
CA PRO A 20 9.16 14.79 -1.74
C PRO A 20 8.00 14.08 -2.44
N TRP A 21 8.33 13.15 -3.32
CA TRP A 21 7.34 12.32 -3.96
C TRP A 21 6.96 11.16 -3.03
N PHE A 22 5.70 11.05 -2.66
CA PHE A 22 5.22 10.04 -1.72
C PHE A 22 3.83 9.53 -2.09
N PHE A 23 3.50 8.36 -1.59
CA PHE A 23 2.15 7.79 -1.65
C PHE A 23 1.70 7.31 -0.27
N ILE A 24 0.41 7.02 -0.13
CA ILE A 24 -0.16 6.47 1.08
C ILE A 24 -0.62 5.04 0.81
N GLN A 25 -0.25 4.11 1.70
CA GLN A 25 -0.83 2.78 1.78
C GLN A 25 -1.74 2.71 2.98
N ALA A 26 -3.01 2.37 2.74
CA ALA A 26 -3.97 1.91 3.73
C ALA A 26 -4.25 0.43 3.51
N SER A 27 -4.76 -0.26 4.51
CA SER A 27 -5.15 -1.66 4.41
C SER A 27 -6.36 -1.95 5.26
N ASP A 28 -7.12 -2.97 4.89
CA ASP A 28 -8.15 -3.57 5.73
C ASP A 28 -9.12 -2.53 6.34
N PRO A 29 -9.74 -1.63 5.54
CA PRO A 29 -10.85 -0.81 6.05
C PRO A 29 -12.03 -1.67 6.49
N GLN A 30 -12.25 -2.77 5.83
CA GLN A 30 -13.07 -3.95 6.15
C GLN A 30 -14.43 -3.62 6.77
N PHE A 31 -15.24 -2.86 6.00
CA PHE A 31 -16.56 -2.41 6.41
C PHE A 31 -17.45 -3.56 6.89
N GLY A 32 -17.85 -3.51 8.16
CA GLY A 32 -18.69 -4.50 8.82
C GLY A 32 -17.97 -5.31 9.91
N LEU A 33 -16.64 -5.35 9.95
CA LEU A 33 -15.90 -6.22 10.87
C LEU A 33 -16.09 -5.84 12.35
N PHE A 34 -16.04 -4.56 12.71
CA PHE A 34 -16.21 -4.11 14.11
C PHE A 34 -17.51 -4.59 14.74
N ALA A 35 -18.59 -4.63 13.98
CA ALA A 35 -19.91 -4.97 14.47
C ALA A 35 -20.41 -6.35 14.04
N ASN A 36 -19.54 -7.23 13.51
CA ASN A 36 -19.91 -8.52 12.96
C ASN A 36 -21.08 -8.41 11.96
N ASP A 37 -20.92 -7.57 10.95
CA ASP A 37 -21.88 -7.28 9.86
C ASP A 37 -23.25 -6.72 10.29
N ARG A 38 -23.40 -6.25 11.53
CA ARG A 38 -24.63 -5.59 11.99
C ARG A 38 -24.70 -4.12 11.62
N ASP A 39 -23.57 -3.45 11.58
CA ASP A 39 -23.36 -2.10 11.07
C ASP A 39 -21.86 -1.89 10.73
N PHE A 40 -21.54 -0.74 10.19
CA PHE A 40 -20.15 -0.35 9.84
C PHE A 40 -19.83 1.11 10.23
N ARG A 41 -20.44 1.60 11.31
CA ARG A 41 -20.28 3.01 11.72
C ARG A 41 -18.86 3.36 12.11
N GLN A 42 -18.14 2.42 12.73
CA GLN A 42 -16.74 2.68 13.11
C GLN A 42 -15.84 2.70 11.89
N GLU A 43 -16.02 1.78 10.95
CA GLU A 43 -15.28 1.75 9.69
C GLU A 43 -15.58 3.01 8.85
N THR A 44 -16.83 3.44 8.80
CA THR A 44 -17.21 4.72 8.19
C THR A 44 -16.43 5.88 8.78
N ALA A 45 -16.42 6.01 10.13
CA ALA A 45 -15.70 7.09 10.81
C ALA A 45 -14.19 7.04 10.53
N ASN A 46 -13.58 5.85 10.63
CA ASN A 46 -12.16 5.67 10.36
C ASN A 46 -11.82 6.01 8.90
N TRP A 47 -12.62 5.52 7.96
CA TRP A 47 -12.34 5.68 6.54
C TRP A 47 -12.59 7.11 6.05
N GLU A 48 -13.64 7.77 6.53
CA GLU A 48 -13.84 9.21 6.27
C GLU A 48 -12.66 10.03 6.81
N PHE A 49 -12.13 9.67 7.98
CA PHE A 49 -10.95 10.32 8.55
C PHE A 49 -9.69 10.05 7.69
N VAL A 50 -9.50 8.82 7.20
CA VAL A 50 -8.38 8.49 6.29
C VAL A 50 -8.48 9.33 5.02
N ILE A 51 -9.64 9.35 4.33
CA ILE A 51 -9.82 10.09 3.07
C ILE A 51 -9.57 11.60 3.27
N ALA A 52 -10.12 12.19 4.36
CA ALA A 52 -9.89 13.61 4.66
C ALA A 52 -8.39 13.93 4.90
N ASN A 53 -7.63 12.99 5.48
CA ASN A 53 -6.20 13.18 5.69
C ASN A 53 -5.38 12.93 4.42
N VAL A 54 -5.79 12.00 3.57
CA VAL A 54 -5.21 11.81 2.23
C VAL A 54 -5.36 13.10 1.41
N ASP A 55 -6.56 13.69 1.40
CA ASP A 55 -6.81 14.97 0.72
C ASP A 55 -5.96 16.10 1.30
N ARG A 56 -5.75 16.15 2.60
CA ARG A 56 -4.94 17.17 3.27
C ARG A 56 -3.44 17.02 3.00
N LEU A 57 -2.95 15.77 2.91
CA LEU A 57 -1.53 15.48 2.72
C LEU A 57 -1.11 15.55 1.24
N HIS A 58 -2.03 15.38 0.30
CA HIS A 58 -1.81 15.42 -1.14
C HIS A 58 -0.74 14.43 -1.64
N PRO A 59 -0.85 13.10 -1.36
CA PRO A 59 0.05 12.10 -1.93
C PRO A 59 -0.14 11.99 -3.44
N ALA A 60 0.82 11.40 -4.13
CA ALA A 60 0.68 11.06 -5.56
C ALA A 60 -0.48 10.09 -5.80
N PHE A 61 -0.66 9.11 -4.91
CA PHE A 61 -1.79 8.18 -4.93
C PHE A 61 -2.08 7.57 -3.55
N LEU A 62 -3.26 6.98 -3.43
CA LEU A 62 -3.66 6.10 -2.33
C LEU A 62 -3.78 4.67 -2.84
N VAL A 63 -3.14 3.70 -2.21
CA VAL A 63 -3.35 2.28 -2.46
C VAL A 63 -3.97 1.61 -1.23
N VAL A 64 -5.03 0.82 -1.44
CA VAL A 64 -5.70 0.05 -0.38
C VAL A 64 -5.42 -1.43 -0.59
N THR A 65 -4.63 -2.02 0.30
CA THR A 65 -4.13 -3.39 0.16
C THR A 65 -5.11 -4.45 0.67
N GLY A 66 -6.36 -4.36 0.23
CA GLY A 66 -7.38 -5.40 0.34
C GLY A 66 -8.27 -5.31 1.57
N ASP A 67 -9.21 -6.25 1.63
CA ASP A 67 -10.29 -6.32 2.60
C ASP A 67 -11.04 -4.99 2.69
N LEU A 68 -11.58 -4.59 1.52
CA LEU A 68 -12.35 -3.35 1.37
C LEU A 68 -13.65 -3.45 2.14
N THR A 69 -14.25 -4.65 2.11
CA THR A 69 -15.50 -5.03 2.81
C THR A 69 -15.26 -6.28 3.64
N ASN A 70 -16.09 -6.52 4.67
CA ASN A 70 -16.01 -7.72 5.49
C ASN A 70 -16.68 -8.93 4.82
N LYS A 71 -17.68 -8.68 3.97
CA LYS A 71 -18.48 -9.72 3.34
C LYS A 71 -18.47 -9.58 1.83
N PRO A 72 -18.04 -10.61 1.10
CA PRO A 72 -18.07 -10.57 -0.37
C PRO A 72 -19.49 -10.21 -0.87
N GLN A 73 -19.58 -9.29 -1.80
CA GLN A 73 -20.83 -8.88 -2.46
C GLN A 73 -21.89 -8.22 -1.53
N ASP A 74 -21.57 -7.86 -0.30
CA ASP A 74 -22.48 -7.08 0.54
C ASP A 74 -22.69 -5.70 -0.06
N ALA A 75 -23.92 -5.45 -0.52
CA ALA A 75 -24.23 -4.24 -1.28
C ALA A 75 -24.10 -2.96 -0.45
N ASP A 76 -24.44 -3.01 0.84
CA ASP A 76 -24.41 -1.86 1.73
C ASP A 76 -22.98 -1.49 2.11
N GLN A 77 -22.14 -2.49 2.43
CA GLN A 77 -20.71 -2.30 2.71
C GLN A 77 -19.98 -1.73 1.48
N ILE A 78 -20.26 -2.29 0.29
CA ILE A 78 -19.69 -1.81 -0.97
C ILE A 78 -20.13 -0.38 -1.28
N ALA A 79 -21.41 -0.09 -1.10
CA ALA A 79 -21.95 1.25 -1.37
C ALA A 79 -21.32 2.29 -0.46
N GLU A 80 -21.16 1.98 0.83
CA GLU A 80 -20.55 2.89 1.80
C GLU A 80 -19.06 3.14 1.51
N TYR A 81 -18.28 2.09 1.25
CA TYR A 81 -16.88 2.25 0.83
C TYR A 81 -16.77 3.16 -0.40
N LYS A 82 -17.61 2.94 -1.42
CA LYS A 82 -17.62 3.78 -2.63
C LYS A 82 -18.07 5.20 -2.35
N ARG A 83 -19.08 5.40 -1.49
CA ARG A 83 -19.60 6.72 -1.11
C ARG A 83 -18.49 7.60 -0.53
N ILE A 84 -17.68 7.00 0.36
CA ILE A 84 -16.60 7.75 1.01
C ILE A 84 -15.48 8.02 0.00
N ASN A 85 -15.09 7.03 -0.80
CA ASN A 85 -14.03 7.21 -1.82
C ASN A 85 -14.40 8.25 -2.89
N ALA A 86 -15.69 8.42 -3.19
CA ALA A 86 -16.14 9.44 -4.13
C ALA A 86 -15.87 10.89 -3.65
N ARG A 87 -15.43 11.07 -2.40
CA ARG A 87 -15.07 12.37 -1.82
C ARG A 87 -13.58 12.67 -1.95
N LEU A 88 -12.77 11.65 -2.33
CA LEU A 88 -11.33 11.82 -2.53
C LEU A 88 -11.07 12.86 -3.61
N ASP A 89 -10.10 13.74 -3.38
CA ASP A 89 -9.65 14.71 -4.37
C ASP A 89 -9.30 14.01 -5.69
N THR A 90 -9.86 14.47 -6.79
CA THR A 90 -9.69 13.87 -8.12
C THR A 90 -8.25 13.87 -8.65
N ARG A 91 -7.35 14.60 -7.99
CA ARG A 91 -5.91 14.60 -8.28
C ARG A 91 -5.18 13.41 -7.64
N VAL A 92 -5.79 12.74 -6.66
CA VAL A 92 -5.22 11.58 -5.99
C VAL A 92 -5.84 10.32 -6.57
N HIS A 93 -5.05 9.51 -7.26
CA HIS A 93 -5.53 8.23 -7.78
C HIS A 93 -5.71 7.21 -6.64
N LEU A 94 -6.81 6.45 -6.70
CA LEU A 94 -7.10 5.36 -5.77
C LEU A 94 -6.87 4.01 -6.47
N TYR A 95 -5.99 3.18 -5.92
CA TYR A 95 -5.73 1.82 -6.36
C TYR A 95 -6.22 0.82 -5.32
N SER A 96 -7.10 -0.10 -5.72
CA SER A 96 -7.68 -1.12 -4.84
C SER A 96 -7.10 -2.50 -5.15
N VAL A 97 -6.73 -3.22 -4.11
CA VAL A 97 -6.24 -4.60 -4.16
C VAL A 97 -7.34 -5.51 -3.61
N PRO A 98 -7.62 -6.70 -4.17
CA PRO A 98 -8.59 -7.62 -3.60
C PRO A 98 -8.03 -8.30 -2.35
N GLY A 99 -8.81 -8.30 -1.26
CA GLY A 99 -8.57 -9.10 -0.06
C GLY A 99 -9.39 -10.38 -0.03
N ASN A 100 -9.14 -11.25 0.95
CA ASN A 100 -9.89 -12.49 1.07
C ASN A 100 -11.34 -12.28 1.53
N HIS A 101 -11.65 -11.19 2.19
CA HIS A 101 -13.03 -10.79 2.49
C HIS A 101 -13.76 -10.20 1.28
N ASP A 102 -13.04 -9.78 0.24
CA ASP A 102 -13.64 -9.27 -1.01
C ASP A 102 -13.95 -10.40 -2.02
N VAL A 103 -13.11 -11.44 -2.08
CA VAL A 103 -13.20 -12.52 -3.09
C VAL A 103 -13.36 -13.93 -2.50
N GLY A 104 -13.45 -14.04 -1.15
CA GLY A 104 -13.52 -15.31 -0.42
C GLY A 104 -12.13 -15.92 -0.13
N ASN A 105 -11.99 -16.63 1.02
CA ASN A 105 -10.78 -17.38 1.34
C ASN A 105 -10.47 -18.46 0.28
N ASP A 106 -11.52 -19.03 -0.31
CA ASP A 106 -11.46 -19.94 -1.45
C ASP A 106 -12.17 -19.29 -2.64
N PRO A 107 -11.47 -18.43 -3.40
CA PRO A 107 -12.08 -17.65 -4.46
C PRO A 107 -12.73 -18.56 -5.52
N THR A 108 -13.86 -18.08 -6.05
CA THR A 108 -14.57 -18.73 -7.16
C THR A 108 -14.64 -17.80 -8.37
N PRO A 109 -14.88 -18.31 -9.59
CA PRO A 109 -15.07 -17.45 -10.77
C PRO A 109 -16.17 -16.41 -10.57
N ALA A 110 -17.24 -16.75 -9.84
CA ALA A 110 -18.34 -15.85 -9.55
C ALA A 110 -17.93 -14.70 -8.61
N LEU A 111 -17.17 -15.00 -7.55
CA LEU A 111 -16.65 -13.98 -6.63
C LEU A 111 -15.64 -13.05 -7.29
N LEU A 112 -14.74 -13.59 -8.14
CA LEU A 112 -13.82 -12.77 -8.92
C LEU A 112 -14.57 -11.85 -9.89
N ALA A 113 -15.60 -12.35 -10.57
CA ALA A 113 -16.43 -11.55 -11.46
C ALA A 113 -17.18 -10.44 -10.70
N ALA A 114 -17.68 -10.73 -9.50
CA ALA A 114 -18.34 -9.75 -8.66
C ALA A 114 -17.38 -8.66 -8.17
N TYR A 115 -16.17 -9.03 -7.74
CA TYR A 115 -15.11 -8.06 -7.41
C TYR A 115 -14.82 -7.15 -8.59
N ARG A 116 -14.53 -7.74 -9.75
CA ARG A 116 -14.21 -7.00 -11.00
C ARG A 116 -15.33 -6.03 -11.39
N LYS A 117 -16.58 -6.42 -11.21
CA LYS A 117 -17.75 -5.54 -11.46
C LYS A 117 -17.79 -4.35 -10.48
N ASN A 118 -17.42 -4.55 -9.22
CA ASN A 118 -17.58 -3.54 -8.19
C ASN A 118 -16.36 -2.62 -8.05
N PHE A 119 -15.14 -3.15 -8.21
CA PHE A 119 -13.91 -2.45 -7.87
C PHE A 119 -12.91 -2.34 -9.04
N GLY A 120 -13.19 -2.97 -10.17
CA GLY A 120 -12.29 -3.01 -11.32
C GLY A 120 -11.42 -4.26 -11.35
N PRO A 121 -10.35 -4.29 -12.17
CA PRO A 121 -9.48 -5.45 -12.30
C PRO A 121 -8.96 -5.95 -10.95
N ASP A 122 -8.84 -7.27 -10.78
CA ASP A 122 -8.35 -7.89 -9.55
C ASP A 122 -6.83 -8.10 -9.55
N TYR A 123 -6.17 -7.95 -10.70
CA TYR A 123 -4.74 -7.74 -10.84
C TYR A 123 -4.47 -6.83 -12.04
N TYR A 124 -3.54 -5.92 -11.92
CA TYR A 124 -3.24 -4.90 -12.92
C TYR A 124 -1.94 -4.18 -12.59
N SER A 125 -1.46 -3.34 -13.51
CA SER A 125 -0.33 -2.44 -13.29
C SER A 125 -0.73 -0.99 -13.52
N PHE A 126 0.05 -0.08 -12.93
CA PHE A 126 -0.07 1.35 -13.12
C PHE A 126 1.31 2.02 -13.07
N HIS A 127 1.41 3.23 -13.57
CA HIS A 127 2.65 3.98 -13.55
C HIS A 127 2.40 5.37 -12.95
N GLU A 128 3.02 5.63 -11.79
CA GLU A 128 2.95 6.90 -11.07
C GLU A 128 4.35 7.41 -10.72
N GLY A 129 4.76 8.49 -11.35
CA GLY A 129 6.07 9.08 -11.13
C GLY A 129 7.21 8.06 -11.24
N PRO A 130 8.00 7.83 -10.17
CA PRO A 130 9.11 6.88 -10.17
C PRO A 130 8.68 5.41 -10.00
N ILE A 131 7.37 5.14 -9.76
CA ILE A 131 6.86 3.81 -9.40
C ILE A 131 6.17 3.14 -10.59
N TYR A 132 6.52 1.88 -10.84
CA TYR A 132 5.73 0.94 -11.63
C TYR A 132 5.00 0.00 -10.66
N GLY A 133 3.74 0.34 -10.35
CA GLY A 133 2.91 -0.42 -9.41
C GLY A 133 2.36 -1.69 -10.06
N ILE A 134 2.51 -2.82 -9.39
CA ILE A 134 1.99 -4.12 -9.80
C ILE A 134 1.05 -4.62 -8.71
N VAL A 135 -0.24 -4.62 -8.98
CA VAL A 135 -1.26 -5.16 -8.08
C VAL A 135 -1.45 -6.63 -8.36
N LEU A 136 -1.33 -7.47 -7.33
CA LEU A 136 -1.55 -8.90 -7.40
C LEU A 136 -2.77 -9.31 -6.57
N ASN A 137 -3.60 -10.19 -7.12
CA ASN A 137 -4.60 -10.92 -6.34
C ASN A 137 -3.93 -12.08 -5.61
N SER A 138 -3.52 -11.85 -4.37
CA SER A 138 -2.85 -12.86 -3.54
C SER A 138 -3.73 -14.06 -3.19
N ASN A 139 -5.07 -13.94 -3.31
CA ASN A 139 -5.98 -15.04 -3.06
C ASN A 139 -5.86 -16.15 -4.13
N LEU A 140 -5.49 -15.77 -5.38
CA LEU A 140 -5.16 -16.73 -6.44
C LEU A 140 -3.89 -17.52 -6.14
N MET A 141 -3.00 -16.97 -5.31
CA MET A 141 -1.77 -17.64 -4.86
C MET A 141 -2.00 -18.45 -3.58
N LYS A 142 -2.89 -17.98 -2.69
CA LYS A 142 -3.22 -18.62 -1.41
C LYS A 142 -4.07 -19.86 -1.59
N SER A 143 -5.15 -19.75 -2.37
CA SER A 143 -6.13 -20.84 -2.57
C SER A 143 -6.59 -20.90 -4.04
N PRO A 144 -5.76 -21.46 -4.96
CA PRO A 144 -6.05 -21.50 -6.38
C PRO A 144 -7.03 -22.58 -6.82
N ALA A 145 -7.45 -23.50 -5.94
CA ALA A 145 -8.12 -24.75 -6.33
C ALA A 145 -9.34 -24.55 -7.25
N ASN A 146 -10.21 -23.57 -6.96
CA ASN A 146 -11.39 -23.31 -7.75
C ASN A 146 -11.13 -22.36 -8.95
N VAL A 147 -9.94 -21.77 -9.03
CA VAL A 147 -9.56 -20.69 -9.99
C VAL A 147 -8.17 -20.90 -10.57
N ALA A 148 -7.74 -22.14 -10.72
CA ALA A 148 -6.39 -22.51 -11.17
C ALA A 148 -5.98 -21.83 -12.50
N ASN A 149 -6.92 -21.69 -13.43
CA ASN A 149 -6.66 -21.01 -14.71
C ASN A 149 -6.41 -19.50 -14.52
N GLU A 150 -7.13 -18.84 -13.62
CA GLU A 150 -6.92 -17.42 -13.31
C GLU A 150 -5.57 -17.22 -12.60
N ALA A 151 -5.21 -18.12 -11.68
CA ALA A 151 -3.90 -18.10 -11.01
C ALA A 151 -2.74 -18.25 -12.02
N ALA A 152 -2.86 -19.18 -12.98
CA ALA A 152 -1.87 -19.37 -14.04
C ALA A 152 -1.77 -18.15 -14.97
N LYS A 153 -2.89 -17.51 -15.32
CA LYS A 153 -2.92 -16.28 -16.11
C LYS A 153 -2.22 -15.13 -15.39
N GLN A 154 -2.53 -14.92 -14.11
CA GLN A 154 -1.88 -13.87 -13.31
C GLN A 154 -0.36 -14.09 -13.27
N GLU A 155 0.10 -15.33 -13.08
CA GLU A 155 1.55 -15.58 -13.03
C GLU A 155 2.25 -15.34 -14.37
N ALA A 156 1.64 -15.72 -15.47
CA ALA A 156 2.17 -15.43 -16.81
C ALA A 156 2.23 -13.91 -17.05
N TRP A 157 1.13 -13.21 -16.74
CA TRP A 157 1.01 -11.77 -16.84
C TRP A 157 2.06 -11.05 -15.96
N LEU A 158 2.30 -11.51 -14.73
CA LEU A 158 3.30 -10.91 -13.83
C LEU A 158 4.69 -10.88 -14.47
N LYS A 159 5.10 -11.96 -15.14
CA LYS A 159 6.41 -12.04 -15.83
C LYS A 159 6.51 -11.01 -16.97
N GLU A 160 5.42 -10.82 -17.71
CA GLU A 160 5.35 -9.81 -18.77
C GLU A 160 5.40 -8.38 -18.21
N GLU A 161 4.67 -8.12 -17.12
CA GLU A 161 4.65 -6.81 -16.48
C GLU A 161 6.01 -6.42 -15.86
N LEU A 162 6.72 -7.38 -15.27
CA LEU A 162 8.07 -7.13 -14.76
C LEU A 162 9.06 -6.81 -15.90
N ALA A 163 8.90 -7.40 -17.07
CA ALA A 163 9.69 -7.04 -18.25
C ALA A 163 9.37 -5.62 -18.74
N LYS A 164 8.08 -5.23 -18.73
CA LYS A 164 7.65 -3.86 -19.07
C LYS A 164 8.16 -2.84 -18.07
N ALA A 165 8.03 -3.11 -16.76
CA ALA A 165 8.55 -2.24 -15.71
C ALA A 165 10.05 -1.95 -15.89
N ARG A 166 10.84 -2.99 -16.18
CA ARG A 166 12.27 -2.85 -16.47
C ARG A 166 12.55 -1.97 -17.68
N ALA A 167 11.72 -2.05 -18.72
CA ALA A 167 11.88 -1.24 -19.92
C ALA A 167 11.60 0.25 -19.70
N THR A 168 10.75 0.60 -18.70
CA THR A 168 10.47 1.99 -18.34
C THR A 168 11.57 2.64 -17.51
N GLY A 169 12.40 1.86 -16.83
CA GLY A 169 13.35 2.35 -15.82
C GLY A 169 12.71 2.77 -14.51
N ALA A 170 11.38 2.63 -14.35
CA ALA A 170 10.69 2.90 -13.10
C ALA A 170 10.89 1.75 -12.10
N MET A 171 10.77 2.05 -10.82
CA MET A 171 10.92 1.08 -9.72
C MET A 171 9.68 0.16 -9.68
N PRO A 172 9.81 -1.17 -9.88
CA PRO A 172 8.71 -2.08 -9.71
C PRO A 172 8.40 -2.27 -8.21
N VAL A 173 7.16 -1.97 -7.83
CA VAL A 173 6.63 -2.15 -6.47
C VAL A 173 5.38 -3.01 -6.53
N VAL A 174 5.32 -4.05 -5.70
CA VAL A 174 4.19 -4.97 -5.66
C VAL A 174 3.25 -4.59 -4.51
N PHE A 175 1.96 -4.61 -4.81
CA PHE A 175 0.88 -4.42 -3.86
C PHE A 175 -0.02 -5.66 -3.89
N GLN A 176 -0.20 -6.30 -2.74
CA GLN A 176 -1.07 -7.47 -2.58
C GLN A 176 -1.72 -7.45 -1.20
N HIS A 177 -2.69 -8.34 -0.96
CA HIS A 177 -3.34 -8.39 0.34
C HIS A 177 -2.63 -9.34 1.30
N ILE A 178 -2.59 -10.64 0.99
CA ILE A 178 -1.95 -11.65 1.85
C ILE A 178 -0.43 -11.59 1.64
N PRO A 179 0.39 -11.32 2.68
CA PRO A 179 1.83 -11.23 2.54
C PRO A 179 2.45 -12.57 2.14
N PHE A 180 3.59 -12.56 1.47
CA PHE A 180 4.34 -13.78 1.21
C PHE A 180 4.81 -14.41 2.51
N PHE A 181 5.32 -13.60 3.43
CA PHE A 181 5.76 -13.98 4.77
C PHE A 181 5.63 -12.76 5.70
N LEU A 182 5.64 -12.99 7.01
CA LEU A 182 5.57 -11.90 8.00
C LEU A 182 6.95 -11.45 8.45
N GLU A 183 7.83 -12.39 8.75
CA GLU A 183 9.17 -12.10 9.26
C GLU A 183 10.28 -12.70 8.39
N LYS A 184 10.08 -13.94 7.91
CA LYS A 184 11.12 -14.70 7.18
C LYS A 184 10.54 -15.46 6.00
N PRO A 185 11.26 -15.52 4.86
CA PRO A 185 10.77 -16.19 3.67
C PRO A 185 10.57 -17.70 3.85
N ASP A 186 11.23 -18.32 4.81
CA ASP A 186 11.17 -19.74 5.13
C ASP A 186 10.28 -20.08 6.36
N GLU A 187 9.53 -19.10 6.89
CA GLU A 187 8.59 -19.35 7.98
C GLU A 187 7.51 -20.38 7.59
N PRO A 188 6.96 -21.14 8.55
CA PRO A 188 5.91 -22.13 8.27
C PRO A 188 4.68 -21.53 7.62
N ASP A 189 3.94 -22.38 6.88
CA ASP A 189 2.64 -22.02 6.33
C ASP A 189 1.65 -21.72 7.46
N GLN A 190 0.92 -20.62 7.33
CA GLN A 190 -0.11 -20.21 8.27
C GLN A 190 -1.21 -19.42 7.54
N TYR A 191 -2.29 -19.08 8.28
CA TYR A 191 -3.40 -18.31 7.72
C TYR A 191 -2.93 -17.00 7.07
N PHE A 192 -2.02 -16.30 7.71
CA PHE A 192 -1.58 -14.95 7.34
C PHE A 192 -0.49 -14.88 6.27
N ASN A 193 -0.04 -16.00 5.68
CA ASN A 193 0.98 -15.96 4.63
C ASN A 193 0.65 -16.85 3.43
N ILE A 194 1.32 -16.61 2.32
CA ILE A 194 1.22 -17.43 1.11
C ILE A 194 1.93 -18.78 1.36
N PRO A 195 1.34 -19.94 0.95
CA PRO A 195 1.95 -21.26 1.11
C PRO A 195 3.37 -21.33 0.51
N MET A 196 4.28 -22.02 1.20
CA MET A 196 5.70 -22.09 0.93
C MET A 196 6.04 -22.44 -0.52
N THR A 197 5.33 -23.40 -1.10
CA THR A 197 5.55 -23.82 -2.49
C THR A 197 5.28 -22.71 -3.50
N THR A 198 4.20 -21.97 -3.33
CA THR A 198 3.86 -20.81 -4.16
C THR A 198 4.76 -19.63 -3.82
N ARG A 199 4.99 -19.39 -2.53
CA ARG A 199 5.84 -18.31 -2.01
C ARG A 199 7.22 -18.32 -2.66
N ARG A 200 7.95 -19.43 -2.59
CA ARG A 200 9.30 -19.56 -3.15
C ARG A 200 9.31 -19.26 -4.64
N ARG A 201 8.41 -19.88 -5.38
CA ARG A 201 8.33 -19.73 -6.83
C ARG A 201 8.04 -18.28 -7.26
N VAL A 202 7.11 -17.59 -6.57
CA VAL A 202 6.77 -16.22 -6.91
C VAL A 202 7.86 -15.25 -6.44
N LEU A 203 8.45 -15.44 -5.28
CA LEU A 203 9.59 -14.62 -4.82
C LEU A 203 10.77 -14.72 -5.80
N ASP A 204 11.06 -15.89 -6.38
CA ASP A 204 12.09 -16.04 -7.41
C ASP A 204 11.77 -15.18 -8.65
N VAL A 205 10.51 -15.16 -9.09
CA VAL A 205 10.06 -14.33 -10.22
C VAL A 205 10.19 -12.84 -9.89
N LEU A 206 9.81 -12.41 -8.68
CA LEU A 206 9.90 -11.02 -8.25
C LEU A 206 11.36 -10.54 -8.17
N ARG A 207 12.23 -11.34 -7.56
CA ARG A 207 13.68 -11.03 -7.48
C ARG A 207 14.32 -10.92 -8.85
N ALA A 208 14.04 -11.89 -9.74
CA ALA A 208 14.49 -11.84 -11.13
C ALA A 208 13.95 -10.63 -11.90
N GLY A 209 12.75 -10.17 -11.51
CA GLY A 209 12.10 -8.96 -12.03
C GLY A 209 12.64 -7.64 -11.49
N GLY A 210 13.50 -7.66 -10.46
CA GLY A 210 14.05 -6.46 -9.83
C GLY A 210 13.12 -5.81 -8.81
N VAL A 211 12.14 -6.55 -8.28
CA VAL A 211 11.27 -6.07 -7.20
C VAL A 211 12.04 -6.06 -5.89
N HIS A 212 12.03 -4.90 -5.24
CA HIS A 212 12.65 -4.71 -3.92
C HIS A 212 11.61 -4.48 -2.82
N TYR A 213 10.37 -4.11 -3.16
CA TYR A 213 9.36 -3.74 -2.18
C TYR A 213 8.03 -4.42 -2.49
N VAL A 214 7.47 -5.09 -1.49
CA VAL A 214 6.13 -5.69 -1.52
C VAL A 214 5.34 -5.16 -0.33
N PHE A 215 4.21 -4.51 -0.59
CA PHE A 215 3.30 -4.00 0.41
C PHE A 215 2.07 -4.90 0.53
N ALA A 216 1.69 -5.23 1.77
CA ALA A 216 0.54 -6.08 2.06
C ALA A 216 -0.26 -5.61 3.28
N GLY A 217 -1.38 -6.28 3.54
CA GLY A 217 -2.27 -6.12 4.69
C GLY A 217 -2.55 -7.47 5.37
N HIS A 218 -3.84 -7.80 5.56
CA HIS A 218 -4.35 -9.08 6.03
C HIS A 218 -4.02 -9.44 7.49
N TYR A 219 -2.85 -9.10 7.97
CA TYR A 219 -2.40 -9.49 9.30
C TYR A 219 -3.02 -8.65 10.41
N HIS A 220 -3.63 -7.51 10.07
CA HIS A 220 -4.19 -6.53 11.01
C HIS A 220 -3.20 -6.07 12.09
N ARG A 221 -1.90 -6.15 11.78
CA ARG A 221 -0.74 -5.69 12.56
C ARG A 221 0.35 -5.27 11.61
N ASN A 222 1.29 -4.47 12.07
CA ASN A 222 2.50 -4.24 11.32
C ASN A 222 3.43 -5.46 11.42
N ALA A 223 4.02 -5.86 10.29
CA ALA A 223 5.11 -6.83 10.24
C ALA A 223 6.10 -6.43 9.15
N TYR A 224 7.33 -6.86 9.29
CA TYR A 224 8.41 -6.57 8.38
C TYR A 224 9.39 -7.72 8.30
N GLY A 225 9.78 -8.07 7.08
CA GLY A 225 10.80 -9.08 6.85
C GLY A 225 11.54 -8.86 5.54
N ARG A 226 12.62 -9.59 5.35
CA ARG A 226 13.48 -9.49 4.15
C ARG A 226 13.77 -10.86 3.54
N ASP A 227 13.86 -10.87 2.20
CA ASP A 227 14.37 -11.96 1.39
C ASP A 227 15.45 -11.40 0.45
N GLY A 228 16.70 -11.41 0.91
CA GLY A 228 17.80 -10.71 0.25
C GLY A 228 17.54 -9.20 0.21
N ASN A 229 17.42 -8.65 -1.00
CA ASN A 229 17.12 -7.22 -1.22
C ASN A 229 15.61 -6.92 -1.31
N LEU A 230 14.76 -7.94 -1.23
CA LEU A 230 13.31 -7.74 -1.23
C LEU A 230 12.82 -7.54 0.19
N GLU A 231 12.06 -6.46 0.40
CA GLU A 231 11.38 -6.12 1.65
C GLU A 231 9.89 -6.49 1.56
N MET A 232 9.43 -7.30 2.52
CA MET A 232 8.01 -7.59 2.72
C MET A 232 7.47 -6.68 3.82
N ILE A 233 6.58 -5.78 3.47
CA ILE A 233 6.05 -4.74 4.35
C ILE A 233 4.57 -5.01 4.54
N THR A 234 4.20 -5.52 5.72
CA THR A 234 2.81 -5.73 6.09
C THR A 234 2.33 -4.56 6.92
N THR A 235 1.24 -3.93 6.51
CA THR A 235 0.71 -2.72 7.14
C THR A 235 -0.51 -3.05 7.98
N GLY A 236 -0.56 -2.49 9.18
CA GLY A 236 -1.71 -2.57 10.08
C GLY A 236 -2.96 -1.95 9.45
N PRO A 237 -4.16 -2.28 9.96
CA PRO A 237 -5.42 -1.93 9.33
C PRO A 237 -5.81 -0.46 9.54
N ALA A 238 -6.56 0.10 8.59
CA ALA A 238 -7.34 1.31 8.82
C ALA A 238 -8.62 1.01 9.63
N GLY A 239 -9.14 -0.22 9.48
CA GLY A 239 -10.24 -0.77 10.29
C GLY A 239 -9.78 -1.28 11.66
N ILE A 240 -10.26 -2.47 12.06
CA ILE A 240 -10.01 -3.03 13.40
C ILE A 240 -8.63 -3.71 13.49
N PRO A 241 -7.75 -3.33 14.43
CA PRO A 241 -6.50 -4.02 14.68
C PRO A 241 -6.73 -5.35 15.44
N LEU A 242 -5.91 -6.36 15.16
CA LEU A 242 -5.88 -7.65 15.86
C LEU A 242 -4.66 -7.79 16.78
N GLY A 243 -4.01 -6.70 17.14
CA GLY A 243 -2.82 -6.64 17.98
C GLY A 243 -2.72 -5.35 18.77
N ALA A 244 -1.50 -5.01 19.16
CA ALA A 244 -1.21 -3.80 19.93
C ALA A 244 -1.14 -2.53 19.06
N ASP A 245 -0.93 -2.67 17.76
CA ASP A 245 -0.87 -1.53 16.83
C ASP A 245 -2.26 -0.90 16.69
N PRO A 246 -2.38 0.41 16.82
CA PRO A 246 -3.65 1.09 16.58
C PRO A 246 -3.99 1.13 15.08
N SER A 247 -5.26 1.40 14.75
CA SER A 247 -5.67 1.68 13.36
C SER A 247 -4.85 2.82 12.77
N GLY A 248 -4.44 2.68 11.51
CA GLY A 248 -3.56 3.66 10.88
C GLY A 248 -3.36 3.48 9.38
N ILE A 249 -2.41 4.23 8.87
CA ILE A 249 -1.95 4.20 7.48
C ILE A 249 -0.43 4.28 7.42
N ARG A 250 0.15 3.90 6.28
CA ARG A 250 1.58 4.03 6.02
C ARG A 250 1.82 5.13 5.00
N ILE A 251 2.73 6.06 5.33
CA ILE A 251 3.25 7.04 4.38
C ILE A 251 4.56 6.50 3.82
N VAL A 252 4.67 6.53 2.50
CA VAL A 252 5.78 5.92 1.75
C VAL A 252 6.39 6.97 0.84
N GLU A 253 7.61 7.38 1.12
CA GLU A 253 8.38 8.35 0.36
C GLU A 253 9.36 7.64 -0.57
N VAL A 254 9.47 8.11 -1.81
CA VAL A 254 10.55 7.70 -2.72
C VAL A 254 11.63 8.77 -2.70
N LYS A 255 12.79 8.40 -2.19
CA LYS A 255 13.93 9.29 -2.02
C LYS A 255 15.19 8.65 -2.55
N ASP A 256 15.89 9.35 -3.42
CA ASP A 256 17.18 8.90 -3.99
C ASP A 256 17.13 7.48 -4.61
N GLY A 257 16.00 7.12 -5.21
CA GLY A 257 15.79 5.81 -5.83
C GLY A 257 15.52 4.68 -4.84
N ALA A 258 15.23 4.99 -3.58
CA ALA A 258 14.85 4.03 -2.54
C ALA A 258 13.53 4.42 -1.89
N ILE A 259 12.89 3.47 -1.23
CA ILE A 259 11.68 3.71 -0.44
C ILE A 259 12.05 3.87 1.03
N VAL A 260 11.47 4.93 1.65
CA VAL A 260 11.44 5.14 3.10
C VAL A 260 9.98 5.16 3.52
N HIS A 261 9.61 4.47 4.58
CA HIS A 261 8.22 4.36 4.97
C HIS A 261 8.04 4.29 6.48
N ASP A 262 6.94 4.90 6.97
CA ASP A 262 6.55 4.88 8.38
C ASP A 262 5.06 4.63 8.52
N TYR A 263 4.67 3.87 9.57
CA TYR A 263 3.28 3.67 9.96
C TYR A 263 2.83 4.73 10.95
N TYR A 264 1.72 5.36 10.65
CA TYR A 264 1.11 6.38 11.51
C TYR A 264 -0.27 5.92 11.96
N SER A 265 -0.50 5.90 13.27
CA SER A 265 -1.85 5.71 13.78
C SER A 265 -2.74 6.89 13.38
N LEU A 266 -4.06 6.65 13.24
CA LEU A 266 -5.02 7.69 12.86
C LEU A 266 -4.96 8.90 13.80
N GLY A 267 -4.70 8.69 15.09
CA GLY A 267 -4.55 9.76 16.08
C GLY A 267 -3.20 10.51 16.04
N ARG A 268 -2.26 10.12 15.18
CA ARG A 268 -0.90 10.70 15.11
C ARG A 268 -0.45 11.01 13.68
N LEU A 269 -1.37 11.19 12.76
CA LEU A 269 -1.03 11.58 11.39
C LEU A 269 -0.36 12.95 11.37
N PRO A 270 0.70 13.15 10.57
CA PRO A 270 1.36 14.45 10.46
C PRO A 270 0.40 15.49 9.85
N ASN A 271 0.55 16.75 10.24
CA ASN A 271 -0.29 17.83 9.71
C ASN A 271 0.05 18.22 8.26
N ALA A 272 1.26 17.95 7.80
CA ALA A 272 1.75 18.15 6.45
C ALA A 272 2.82 17.11 6.12
N TRP A 273 3.10 16.89 4.85
CA TRP A 273 4.22 16.07 4.41
C TRP A 273 5.13 16.82 3.44
N PRO A 274 6.45 16.85 3.66
CA PRO A 274 7.14 16.27 4.82
C PRO A 274 6.74 16.99 6.10
N PRO A 275 6.89 16.36 7.27
CA PRO A 275 6.62 17.05 8.53
C PRO A 275 7.59 18.22 8.69
N PRO A 276 7.17 19.33 9.30
CA PRO A 276 8.05 20.46 9.55
C PRO A 276 9.24 20.02 10.41
N PRO A 277 10.43 20.62 10.24
CA PRO A 277 11.58 20.30 11.08
C PRO A 277 11.23 20.51 12.56
N PRO A 278 11.79 19.68 13.47
CA PRO A 278 11.56 19.87 14.89
C PRO A 278 11.95 21.29 15.32
N PRO A 279 11.24 21.89 16.29
CA PRO A 279 11.61 23.19 16.82
C PRO A 279 13.05 23.16 17.32
N PRO A 280 13.81 24.25 17.21
CA PRO A 280 15.16 24.31 17.74
C PRO A 280 15.14 23.99 19.26
N PRO A 281 16.17 23.35 19.78
CA PRO A 281 16.25 23.11 21.22
C PRO A 281 16.14 24.42 21.99
N PRO A 282 15.48 24.43 23.15
CA PRO A 282 15.40 25.62 23.98
C PRO A 282 16.81 26.15 24.28
N PRO A 283 17.01 27.45 24.36
CA PRO A 283 18.32 28.01 24.72
C PRO A 283 18.75 27.44 26.09
N PRO A 284 20.05 27.20 26.30
CA PRO A 284 20.56 26.74 27.59
C PRO A 284 20.09 27.69 28.67
N VAL A 285 19.53 27.13 29.73
CA VAL A 285 19.17 27.88 30.94
C VAL A 285 20.47 28.44 31.55
N GLN A 286 20.60 29.76 31.58
CA GLN A 286 21.75 30.44 32.20
C GLN A 286 21.63 30.38 33.71
#